data_ac47aadf159c486d0ffe49b289244acc
#
_entry.id   ac47aadf159c486d0ffe49b289244acc
#
_cell.length_a   1.000
_cell.length_b   1.000
_cell.length_c   1.000
_cell.angle_alpha   90.00
_cell.angle_beta   90.00
_cell.angle_gamma   90.00
#
_symmetry.space_group_name_H-M   'P 1'
#
loop_
_entity.id
_entity.type
_entity.pdbx_description
1 polymer ?
#
loop_
_entity_poly.entity_id
_entity_poly.type
_entity_poly.pdbx_seq_one_letter_code
_entity_poly.pdbx_strand_id
1 'polypeptide(L)'
;MNTLATPTGLSAASLRHSVSDLKQDRRNEPHVGEKSAAWCLATFTGRLTELSGELSGASLSLVFGLVLEAQKQAEPVAWITSRDSTFFPPDAAERGIDLAALAVVRTGDLLETAKAAEHLLRSAAFGLLVLDLGTDTRMPLPVQARLAGQARHHETALVCLTVKPAKEPSLGSMVSLQAHARKVQQQGRIFRCRIEVLKDKHRGPGWSHMEVGRGPDGLC
;
A
#
# COMPACT_ATOMS: atom_id res chain seq x y z
N MET A 1 -7.46 18.28 54.35
CA MET A 1 -8.15 17.02 54.03
C MET A 1 -8.55 17.09 52.59
N ASN A 2 -7.68 16.57 51.69
CA ASN A 2 -7.92 16.51 50.23
C ASN A 2 -8.08 15.04 49.87
N THR A 3 -9.29 14.71 49.48
CA THR A 3 -9.66 13.37 49.01
C THR A 3 -9.32 13.27 47.53
N LEU A 4 -8.32 12.45 47.18
CA LEU A 4 -7.98 12.07 45.81
C LEU A 4 -9.03 11.06 45.31
N ALA A 5 -9.72 11.41 44.23
CA ALA A 5 -10.62 10.51 43.51
C ALA A 5 -9.78 9.59 42.57
N THR A 6 -9.93 8.30 42.76
CA THR A 6 -9.39 7.24 41.90
C THR A 6 -10.17 7.16 40.56
N PRO A 7 -9.52 7.00 39.41
CA PRO A 7 -10.24 6.78 38.16
C PRO A 7 -10.81 5.36 38.10
N THR A 8 -12.09 5.28 37.83
CA THR A 8 -12.91 4.07 37.72
C THR A 8 -12.43 3.22 36.53
N GLY A 9 -12.00 1.99 36.82
CA GLY A 9 -11.58 1.02 35.81
C GLY A 9 -12.74 0.61 34.89
N LEU A 10 -12.46 0.57 33.60
CA LEU A 10 -13.35 0.00 32.59
C LEU A 10 -13.60 -1.49 32.90
N SER A 11 -14.86 -1.84 33.11
CA SER A 11 -15.31 -3.20 33.46
C SER A 11 -15.02 -4.18 32.33
N ALA A 12 -14.61 -5.41 32.70
CA ALA A 12 -14.41 -6.54 31.77
C ALA A 12 -15.65 -6.87 30.91
N ALA A 13 -16.83 -6.40 31.30
CA ALA A 13 -18.07 -6.50 30.53
C ALA A 13 -18.06 -5.57 29.29
N SER A 14 -17.47 -4.37 29.39
CA SER A 14 -17.35 -3.43 28.28
C SER A 14 -16.42 -3.94 27.17
N LEU A 15 -15.35 -4.66 27.55
CA LEU A 15 -14.42 -5.28 26.59
C LEU A 15 -15.05 -6.47 25.84
N ARG A 16 -15.95 -7.23 26.50
CA ARG A 16 -16.65 -8.36 25.88
C ARG A 16 -17.72 -7.91 24.87
N HIS A 17 -18.38 -6.78 25.11
CA HIS A 17 -19.32 -6.16 24.13
C HIS A 17 -18.60 -5.74 22.86
N SER A 18 -17.45 -5.10 22.99
CA SER A 18 -16.64 -4.63 21.85
C SER A 18 -16.13 -5.79 20.98
N VAL A 19 -15.83 -6.96 21.57
CA VAL A 19 -15.37 -8.15 20.82
C VAL A 19 -16.54 -8.88 20.16
N SER A 20 -17.74 -8.87 20.75
CA SER A 20 -18.96 -9.45 20.14
C SER A 20 -19.44 -8.63 18.94
N ASP A 21 -19.35 -7.30 19.00
CA ASP A 21 -19.69 -6.41 17.88
C ASP A 21 -18.76 -6.60 16.70
N LEU A 22 -17.47 -6.83 16.95
CA LEU A 22 -16.48 -7.17 15.92
C LEU A 22 -16.74 -8.53 15.24
N LYS A 23 -17.40 -9.46 15.98
CA LYS A 23 -17.80 -10.77 15.42
C LYS A 23 -19.15 -10.72 14.70
N GLN A 24 -20.02 -9.77 15.05
CA GLN A 24 -21.32 -9.60 14.44
C GLN A 24 -21.23 -8.93 13.06
N ASP A 25 -20.26 -8.02 12.88
CA ASP A 25 -20.01 -7.35 11.61
C ASP A 25 -19.48 -8.32 10.52
N ARG A 26 -18.80 -9.42 10.94
CA ARG A 26 -18.40 -10.50 10.03
C ARG A 26 -19.57 -11.31 9.44
N ARG A 27 -20.77 -11.25 10.05
CA ARG A 27 -21.96 -12.02 9.58
C ARG A 27 -22.82 -11.25 8.59
N ASN A 28 -22.60 -9.94 8.43
CA ASN A 28 -23.38 -9.08 7.52
C ASN A 28 -22.63 -8.70 6.23
N GLU A 29 -21.44 -9.26 5.99
CA GLU A 29 -20.84 -9.15 4.66
C GLU A 29 -21.58 -10.09 3.70
N PRO A 30 -22.00 -9.62 2.52
CA PRO A 30 -22.59 -10.50 1.52
C PRO A 30 -21.52 -11.52 1.12
N HIS A 31 -21.76 -12.80 1.42
CA HIS A 31 -21.02 -13.92 0.87
C HIS A 31 -21.27 -13.99 -0.63
N VAL A 32 -20.55 -13.21 -1.39
CA VAL A 32 -20.34 -13.50 -2.80
C VAL A 32 -19.17 -14.47 -2.83
N GLY A 33 -19.43 -15.69 -3.31
CA GLY A 33 -18.45 -16.76 -3.41
C GLY A 33 -17.38 -16.46 -4.46
N GLU A 34 -16.50 -15.52 -4.19
CA GLU A 34 -15.33 -15.23 -4.99
C GLU A 34 -14.07 -15.69 -4.23
N LYS A 35 -13.23 -16.43 -4.94
CA LYS A 35 -11.84 -16.65 -4.52
C LYS A 35 -11.24 -15.29 -4.22
N SER A 36 -11.10 -14.95 -2.94
CA SER A 36 -10.46 -13.71 -2.50
C SER A 36 -9.08 -13.65 -3.14
N ALA A 37 -8.91 -12.76 -4.09
CA ALA A 37 -7.61 -12.48 -4.66
C ALA A 37 -6.77 -11.88 -3.54
N ALA A 38 -5.75 -12.60 -3.12
CA ALA A 38 -4.90 -12.13 -2.05
C ALA A 38 -4.18 -10.85 -2.50
N TRP A 39 -4.13 -9.86 -1.64
CA TRP A 39 -3.24 -8.71 -1.77
C TRP A 39 -1.85 -9.16 -1.35
N CYS A 40 -1.08 -9.69 -2.29
CA CYS A 40 0.24 -10.27 -2.05
C CYS A 40 1.17 -9.99 -3.22
N LEU A 41 2.49 -10.09 -3.02
CA LEU A 41 3.50 -9.76 -4.02
C LEU A 41 3.27 -10.49 -5.35
N ALA A 42 2.92 -11.77 -5.31
CA ALA A 42 2.66 -12.58 -6.50
C ALA A 42 1.54 -12.02 -7.40
N THR A 43 0.57 -11.27 -6.84
CA THR A 43 -0.48 -10.60 -7.61
C THR A 43 0.07 -9.45 -8.47
N PHE A 44 1.20 -8.88 -8.08
CA PHE A 44 1.82 -7.70 -8.72
C PHE A 44 3.01 -8.04 -9.62
N THR A 45 3.57 -9.24 -9.51
CA THR A 45 4.73 -9.69 -10.29
C THR A 45 4.50 -9.50 -11.79
N GLY A 46 5.46 -8.87 -12.46
CA GLY A 46 5.42 -8.57 -13.88
C GLY A 46 4.39 -7.52 -14.31
N ARG A 47 3.89 -6.70 -13.39
CA ARG A 47 2.79 -5.77 -13.64
C ARG A 47 3.15 -4.34 -13.28
N LEU A 48 2.69 -3.40 -14.11
CA LEU A 48 2.56 -2.00 -13.73
C LEU A 48 1.24 -1.83 -12.99
N THR A 49 1.33 -1.56 -11.69
CA THR A 49 0.18 -1.37 -10.79
C THR A 49 0.13 0.05 -10.28
N GLU A 50 -1.07 0.58 -10.12
CA GLU A 50 -1.32 1.84 -9.45
C GLU A 50 -2.12 1.60 -8.18
N LEU A 51 -1.58 2.07 -7.05
CA LEU A 51 -2.29 2.17 -5.78
C LEU A 51 -2.49 3.63 -5.44
N SER A 52 -3.72 4.08 -5.54
CA SER A 52 -4.12 5.42 -5.15
C SER A 52 -4.66 5.44 -3.72
N GLY A 53 -4.61 6.59 -3.10
CA GLY A 53 -5.22 6.84 -1.80
C GLY A 53 -5.28 8.33 -1.52
N GLU A 54 -6.03 8.69 -0.49
CA GLU A 54 -6.00 10.04 0.06
C GLU A 54 -4.80 10.20 1.01
N LEU A 55 -4.55 11.41 1.50
CA LEU A 55 -3.47 11.72 2.43
C LEU A 55 -3.52 10.94 3.76
N SER A 56 -4.51 10.08 3.94
CA SER A 56 -4.74 9.27 5.14
C SER A 56 -3.68 8.18 5.42
N GLY A 57 -2.70 8.00 4.53
CA GLY A 57 -1.62 7.02 4.69
C GLY A 57 -2.03 5.54 4.53
N ALA A 58 -3.26 5.25 4.11
CA ALA A 58 -3.69 3.87 3.91
C ALA A 58 -2.89 3.16 2.81
N SER A 59 -2.66 3.83 1.68
CA SER A 59 -1.87 3.30 0.55
C SER A 59 -0.42 3.01 0.94
N LEU A 60 0.21 3.92 1.70
CA LEU A 60 1.57 3.75 2.20
C LEU A 60 1.68 2.51 3.10
N SER A 61 0.74 2.35 4.04
CA SER A 61 0.69 1.20 4.94
C SER A 61 0.59 -0.14 4.19
N LEU A 62 -0.22 -0.18 3.14
CA LEU A 62 -0.40 -1.38 2.32
C LEU A 62 0.84 -1.73 1.50
N VAL A 63 1.54 -0.72 0.97
CA VAL A 63 2.79 -0.96 0.24
C VAL A 63 3.91 -1.37 1.18
N PHE A 64 3.97 -0.86 2.40
CA PHE A 64 4.90 -1.38 3.40
C PHE A 64 4.66 -2.87 3.69
N GLY A 65 3.40 -3.33 3.66
CA GLY A 65 3.09 -4.77 3.73
C GLY A 65 3.73 -5.57 2.59
N LEU A 66 3.66 -5.06 1.35
CA LEU A 66 4.30 -5.70 0.18
C LEU A 66 5.83 -5.66 0.27
N VAL A 67 6.42 -4.55 0.76
CA VAL A 67 7.87 -4.46 0.98
C VAL A 67 8.34 -5.50 1.98
N LEU A 68 7.63 -5.62 3.12
CA LEU A 68 7.95 -6.63 4.13
C LEU A 68 7.80 -8.06 3.59
N GLU A 69 6.77 -8.32 2.78
CA GLU A 69 6.57 -9.60 2.13
C GLU A 69 7.72 -9.93 1.18
N ALA A 70 8.13 -8.97 0.33
CA ALA A 70 9.25 -9.13 -0.60
C ALA A 70 10.56 -9.45 0.17
N GLN A 71 10.87 -8.70 1.23
CA GLN A 71 12.06 -8.95 2.06
C GLN A 71 12.02 -10.34 2.71
N LYS A 72 10.86 -10.80 3.18
CA LYS A 72 10.71 -12.17 3.73
C LYS A 72 10.91 -13.27 2.69
N GLN A 73 10.68 -12.95 1.42
CA GLN A 73 10.94 -13.86 0.29
C GLN A 73 12.37 -13.71 -0.26
N ALA A 74 13.22 -12.91 0.40
CA ALA A 74 14.58 -12.56 -0.03
C ALA A 74 14.62 -11.84 -1.40
N GLU A 75 13.51 -11.16 -1.76
CA GLU A 75 13.44 -10.34 -2.96
C GLU A 75 13.95 -8.92 -2.66
N PRO A 76 14.96 -8.44 -3.41
CA PRO A 76 15.44 -7.06 -3.27
C PRO A 76 14.34 -6.04 -3.61
N VAL A 77 14.30 -4.96 -2.83
CA VAL A 77 13.28 -3.91 -2.97
C VAL A 77 13.94 -2.56 -3.17
N ALA A 78 13.43 -1.77 -4.11
CA ALA A 78 13.77 -0.36 -4.20
C ALA A 78 12.53 0.54 -4.10
N TRP A 79 12.72 1.67 -3.43
CA TRP A 79 11.74 2.74 -3.27
C TRP A 79 12.27 4.00 -3.96
N ILE A 80 11.60 4.46 -5.01
CA ILE A 80 11.95 5.67 -5.74
C ILE A 80 10.96 6.75 -5.36
N THR A 81 11.45 7.88 -4.91
CA THR A 81 10.62 8.93 -4.36
C THR A 81 11.15 10.31 -4.67
N SER A 82 10.27 11.31 -4.74
CA SER A 82 10.66 12.70 -4.87
C SER A 82 11.20 13.26 -3.56
N ARG A 83 11.77 14.48 -3.61
CA ARG A 83 12.27 15.17 -2.40
C ARG A 83 11.16 15.50 -1.41
N ASP A 84 9.94 15.76 -1.91
CA ASP A 84 8.77 16.14 -1.12
C ASP A 84 7.88 14.93 -0.78
N SER A 85 8.49 13.77 -0.67
CA SER A 85 7.82 12.50 -0.44
C SER A 85 7.31 12.34 0.98
N THR A 86 6.24 11.55 1.11
CA THR A 86 5.69 11.08 2.37
C THR A 86 6.44 9.87 2.95
N PHE A 87 7.48 9.36 2.27
CA PHE A 87 8.27 8.24 2.78
C PHE A 87 9.04 8.66 4.04
N PHE A 88 8.65 8.09 5.15
CA PHE A 88 9.28 8.30 6.46
C PHE A 88 9.87 6.99 6.97
N PRO A 89 11.22 6.86 7.02
CA PRO A 89 11.89 5.61 7.40
C PRO A 89 11.45 5.01 8.75
N PRO A 90 11.19 5.79 9.82
CA PRO A 90 10.69 5.23 11.07
C PRO A 90 9.38 4.45 10.92
N ASP A 91 8.43 4.91 10.10
CA ASP A 91 7.16 4.20 9.87
C ASP A 91 7.38 2.85 9.20
N ALA A 92 8.36 2.77 8.29
CA ALA A 92 8.77 1.53 7.64
C ALA A 92 9.43 0.56 8.64
N ALA A 93 10.34 1.07 9.49
CA ALA A 93 11.01 0.28 10.53
C ALA A 93 10.01 -0.28 11.56
N GLU A 94 9.03 0.50 12.01
CA GLU A 94 7.99 0.04 12.93
C GLU A 94 7.11 -1.09 12.35
N ARG A 95 7.01 -1.15 11.02
CA ARG A 95 6.36 -2.25 10.29
C ARG A 95 7.23 -3.51 10.19
N GLY A 96 8.46 -3.46 10.65
CA GLY A 96 9.42 -4.56 10.61
C GLY A 96 10.20 -4.65 9.29
N ILE A 97 10.18 -3.59 8.47
CA ILE A 97 10.98 -3.50 7.26
C ILE A 97 12.45 -3.29 7.66
N ASP A 98 13.33 -4.12 7.11
CA ASP A 98 14.77 -3.91 7.22
C ASP A 98 15.18 -2.75 6.31
N LEU A 99 15.51 -1.61 6.94
CA LEU A 99 15.95 -0.42 6.22
C LEU A 99 17.33 -0.59 5.56
N ALA A 100 18.18 -1.49 6.07
CA ALA A 100 19.46 -1.78 5.45
C ALA A 100 19.34 -2.58 4.13
N ALA A 101 18.22 -3.31 4.00
CA ALA A 101 17.88 -4.06 2.78
C ALA A 101 16.91 -3.30 1.85
N LEU A 102 16.62 -2.03 2.12
CA LEU A 102 15.72 -1.20 1.30
C LEU A 102 16.52 -0.12 0.58
N ALA A 103 16.69 -0.26 -0.74
CA ALA A 103 17.31 0.78 -1.56
C ALA A 103 16.32 1.97 -1.73
N VAL A 104 16.70 3.15 -1.24
CA VAL A 104 15.87 4.37 -1.40
C VAL A 104 16.57 5.32 -2.36
N VAL A 105 15.92 5.61 -3.50
CA VAL A 105 16.39 6.53 -4.53
C VAL A 105 15.58 7.81 -4.48
N ARG A 106 16.23 8.95 -4.26
CA ARG A 106 15.59 10.26 -4.27
C ARG A 106 15.82 10.96 -5.59
N THR A 107 14.75 11.45 -6.20
CA THR A 107 14.74 12.11 -7.52
C THR A 107 14.18 13.52 -7.40
N GLY A 108 14.50 14.37 -8.36
CA GLY A 108 14.04 15.77 -8.38
C GLY A 108 12.66 15.94 -9.02
N ASP A 109 12.30 15.07 -9.95
CA ASP A 109 11.05 15.16 -10.70
C ASP A 109 10.58 13.79 -11.22
N LEU A 110 9.40 13.78 -11.87
CA LEU A 110 8.80 12.57 -12.44
C LEU A 110 9.66 11.95 -13.56
N LEU A 111 10.36 12.76 -14.34
CA LEU A 111 11.21 12.27 -15.43
C LEU A 111 12.43 11.53 -14.88
N GLU A 112 13.06 12.07 -13.85
CA GLU A 112 14.15 11.40 -13.12
C GLU A 112 13.66 10.13 -12.43
N THR A 113 12.48 10.17 -11.81
CA THR A 113 11.82 8.99 -11.22
C THR A 113 11.65 7.87 -12.26
N ALA A 114 11.15 8.22 -13.44
CA ALA A 114 10.94 7.26 -14.53
C ALA A 114 12.27 6.71 -15.07
N LYS A 115 13.31 7.53 -15.21
CA LYS A 115 14.65 7.09 -15.62
C LYS A 115 15.28 6.16 -14.58
N ALA A 116 15.19 6.51 -13.30
CA ALA A 116 15.69 5.67 -12.22
C ALA A 116 14.97 4.30 -12.21
N ALA A 117 13.65 4.29 -12.34
CA ALA A 117 12.86 3.07 -12.43
C ALA A 117 13.28 2.22 -13.65
N GLU A 118 13.49 2.82 -14.81
CA GLU A 118 13.94 2.11 -16.01
C GLU A 118 15.33 1.48 -15.81
N HIS A 119 16.26 2.18 -15.16
CA HIS A 119 17.59 1.63 -14.85
C HIS A 119 17.52 0.44 -13.88
N LEU A 120 16.72 0.57 -12.81
CA LEU A 120 16.58 -0.51 -11.82
C LEU A 120 15.85 -1.73 -12.41
N LEU A 121 14.80 -1.53 -13.22
CA LEU A 121 14.15 -2.64 -13.92
C LEU A 121 15.11 -3.38 -14.85
N ARG A 122 15.92 -2.65 -15.63
CA ARG A 122 16.90 -3.23 -16.55
C ARG A 122 18.01 -4.04 -15.87
N SER A 123 18.30 -3.75 -14.60
CA SER A 123 19.26 -4.55 -13.83
C SER A 123 18.77 -5.95 -13.53
N ALA A 124 17.47 -6.20 -13.62
CA ALA A 124 16.80 -7.45 -13.23
C ALA A 124 17.10 -7.91 -11.79
N ALA A 125 17.56 -6.99 -10.93
CA ALA A 125 18.01 -7.32 -9.58
C ALA A 125 16.90 -7.16 -8.51
N PHE A 126 15.73 -6.64 -8.88
CA PHE A 126 14.70 -6.29 -7.92
C PHE A 126 13.40 -7.07 -8.17
N GLY A 127 12.84 -7.66 -7.12
CA GLY A 127 11.52 -8.29 -7.16
C GLY A 127 10.39 -7.28 -7.01
N LEU A 128 10.65 -6.15 -6.30
CA LEU A 128 9.66 -5.08 -6.11
C LEU A 128 10.29 -3.70 -6.31
N LEU A 129 9.66 -2.87 -7.15
CA LEU A 129 9.93 -1.45 -7.26
C LEU A 129 8.70 -0.65 -6.87
N VAL A 130 8.86 0.30 -5.97
CA VAL A 130 7.83 1.27 -5.57
C VAL A 130 8.20 2.64 -6.11
N LEU A 131 7.30 3.26 -6.88
CA LEU A 131 7.40 4.62 -7.36
C LEU A 131 6.43 5.49 -6.57
N ASP A 132 6.93 6.30 -5.67
CA ASP A 132 6.13 7.25 -4.91
C ASP A 132 6.00 8.56 -5.70
N LEU A 133 4.89 8.67 -6.43
CA LEU A 133 4.62 9.77 -7.35
C LEU A 133 3.85 10.92 -6.68
N GLY A 134 3.30 10.71 -5.48
CA GLY A 134 2.49 11.69 -4.79
C GLY A 134 1.30 12.16 -5.66
N THR A 135 1.19 13.46 -5.86
CA THR A 135 0.13 14.07 -6.68
C THR A 135 0.50 14.22 -8.17
N ASP A 136 1.76 13.98 -8.55
CA ASP A 136 2.17 14.09 -9.95
C ASP A 136 1.90 12.78 -10.70
N THR A 137 0.78 12.76 -11.41
CA THR A 137 0.28 11.57 -12.12
C THR A 137 0.44 11.67 -13.64
N ARG A 138 1.22 12.61 -14.16
CA ARG A 138 1.35 12.89 -15.59
C ARG A 138 2.43 12.09 -16.30
N MET A 139 2.55 10.80 -16.01
CA MET A 139 3.52 9.93 -16.68
C MET A 139 3.14 9.69 -18.16
N PRO A 140 3.99 10.07 -19.14
CA PRO A 140 3.71 9.90 -20.56
C PRO A 140 3.51 8.41 -20.93
N LEU A 141 2.58 8.13 -21.85
CA LEU A 141 2.29 6.78 -22.33
C LEU A 141 3.51 5.98 -22.81
N PRO A 142 4.46 6.55 -23.58
CA PRO A 142 5.67 5.84 -23.98
C PRO A 142 6.53 5.39 -22.80
N VAL A 143 6.59 6.20 -21.74
CA VAL A 143 7.30 5.86 -20.50
C VAL A 143 6.61 4.70 -19.80
N GLN A 144 5.28 4.80 -19.61
CA GLN A 144 4.50 3.71 -19.03
C GLN A 144 4.68 2.39 -19.80
N ALA A 145 4.67 2.45 -21.14
CA ALA A 145 4.82 1.26 -21.99
C ALA A 145 6.20 0.60 -21.80
N ARG A 146 7.28 1.38 -21.73
CA ARG A 146 8.63 0.84 -21.46
C ARG A 146 8.71 0.22 -20.07
N LEU A 147 8.26 0.93 -19.03
CA LEU A 147 8.28 0.43 -17.66
C LEU A 147 7.45 -0.85 -17.51
N ALA A 148 6.24 -0.88 -18.07
CA ALA A 148 5.38 -2.07 -18.03
C ALA A 148 5.98 -3.25 -18.79
N GLY A 149 6.64 -2.99 -19.94
CA GLY A 149 7.33 -4.01 -20.73
C GLY A 149 8.49 -4.62 -19.96
N GLN A 150 9.31 -3.80 -19.32
CA GLN A 150 10.46 -4.27 -18.52
C GLN A 150 10.01 -4.98 -17.24
N ALA A 151 9.02 -4.45 -16.53
CA ALA A 151 8.45 -5.10 -15.36
C ALA A 151 7.97 -6.53 -15.69
N ARG A 152 7.30 -6.69 -16.85
CA ARG A 152 6.86 -8.01 -17.32
C ARG A 152 8.04 -8.91 -17.69
N HIS A 153 9.04 -8.37 -18.40
CA HIS A 153 10.18 -9.16 -18.89
C HIS A 153 11.03 -9.71 -17.74
N HIS A 154 11.19 -8.92 -16.68
CA HIS A 154 12.01 -9.28 -15.52
C HIS A 154 11.19 -9.80 -14.33
N GLU A 155 9.89 -10.01 -14.51
CA GLU A 155 8.97 -10.47 -13.46
C GLU A 155 8.99 -9.58 -12.19
N THR A 156 9.34 -8.30 -12.34
CA THR A 156 9.39 -7.34 -11.25
C THR A 156 7.99 -6.77 -10.97
N ALA A 157 7.57 -6.74 -9.72
CA ALA A 157 6.38 -6.01 -9.32
C ALA A 157 6.68 -4.49 -9.34
N LEU A 158 5.95 -3.73 -10.16
CA LEU A 158 6.11 -2.28 -10.26
C LEU A 158 4.86 -1.59 -9.73
N VAL A 159 4.97 -0.95 -8.57
CA VAL A 159 3.85 -0.31 -7.87
C VAL A 159 4.04 1.20 -7.85
N CYS A 160 3.13 1.93 -8.50
CA CYS A 160 3.04 3.38 -8.45
C CYS A 160 2.08 3.80 -7.33
N LEU A 161 2.59 4.56 -6.37
CA LEU A 161 1.78 5.22 -5.34
C LEU A 161 1.36 6.59 -5.84
N THR A 162 0.07 6.89 -5.75
CA THR A 162 -0.50 8.18 -6.14
C THR A 162 -1.44 8.71 -5.07
N VAL A 163 -1.48 10.04 -4.92
CA VAL A 163 -2.41 10.73 -4.03
C VAL A 163 -3.51 11.33 -4.88
N LYS A 164 -4.65 10.64 -4.96
CA LYS A 164 -5.82 11.10 -5.72
C LYS A 164 -7.09 10.36 -5.27
N PRO A 165 -8.28 10.94 -5.49
CA PRO A 165 -9.55 10.28 -5.21
C PRO A 165 -9.81 9.08 -6.15
N ALA A 166 -10.62 8.12 -5.69
CA ALA A 166 -10.94 6.88 -6.41
C ALA A 166 -11.57 7.11 -7.80
N LYS A 167 -12.33 8.19 -7.97
CA LYS A 167 -13.02 8.54 -9.22
C LYS A 167 -12.10 9.09 -10.32
N GLU A 168 -10.89 9.47 -9.97
CA GLU A 168 -9.93 9.93 -10.98
C GLU A 168 -9.40 8.79 -11.84
N PRO A 169 -9.15 9.04 -13.13
CA PRO A 169 -8.66 8.01 -14.04
C PRO A 169 -7.30 7.49 -13.60
N SER A 170 -6.95 6.26 -14.04
CA SER A 170 -5.62 5.70 -13.77
C SER A 170 -4.53 6.54 -14.44
N LEU A 171 -3.26 6.32 -14.02
CA LEU A 171 -2.07 6.88 -14.67
C LEU A 171 -2.09 6.70 -16.19
N GLY A 172 -2.72 5.64 -16.67
CA GLY A 172 -2.93 5.42 -18.10
C GLY A 172 -3.29 3.99 -18.47
N SER A 173 -3.32 3.77 -19.80
CA SER A 173 -3.76 2.48 -20.36
C SER A 173 -2.80 1.32 -20.07
N MET A 174 -1.51 1.58 -19.80
CA MET A 174 -0.52 0.55 -19.48
C MET A 174 -0.68 -0.03 -18.07
N VAL A 175 -1.34 0.70 -17.16
CA VAL A 175 -1.67 0.17 -15.82
C VAL A 175 -2.51 -1.08 -15.96
N SER A 176 -2.04 -2.20 -15.41
CA SER A 176 -2.71 -3.49 -15.48
C SER A 176 -3.61 -3.74 -14.28
N LEU A 177 -3.30 -3.16 -13.12
CA LEU A 177 -4.12 -3.16 -11.93
C LEU A 177 -4.17 -1.75 -11.35
N GLN A 178 -5.38 -1.23 -11.10
CA GLN A 178 -5.61 0.02 -10.40
C GLN A 178 -6.43 -0.28 -9.16
N ALA A 179 -5.94 0.13 -8.01
CA ALA A 179 -6.62 -0.01 -6.74
C ALA A 179 -6.67 1.33 -6.00
N HIS A 180 -7.66 1.47 -5.14
CA HIS A 180 -7.81 2.62 -4.26
C HIS A 180 -7.86 2.14 -2.81
N ALA A 181 -7.00 2.75 -1.96
CA ALA A 181 -6.89 2.46 -0.55
C ALA A 181 -7.57 3.54 0.29
N ARG A 182 -8.37 3.11 1.28
CA ARG A 182 -8.96 4.02 2.26
C ARG A 182 -8.93 3.43 3.66
N LYS A 183 -8.81 4.27 4.67
CA LYS A 183 -9.07 3.87 6.06
C LYS A 183 -10.58 3.79 6.26
N VAL A 184 -11.06 2.66 6.76
CA VAL A 184 -12.51 2.46 7.01
C VAL A 184 -12.85 2.49 8.49
N GLN A 185 -11.89 2.20 9.35
CA GLN A 185 -12.07 2.23 10.79
C GLN A 185 -10.74 2.47 11.50
N GLN A 186 -10.77 3.23 12.60
CA GLN A 186 -9.62 3.40 13.48
C GLN A 186 -10.08 3.28 14.93
N GLN A 187 -9.37 2.48 15.71
CA GLN A 187 -9.59 2.30 17.14
C GLN A 187 -8.23 2.40 17.84
N GLY A 188 -7.95 3.57 18.41
CA GLY A 188 -6.62 3.87 18.92
C GLY A 188 -5.57 3.70 17.82
N ARG A 189 -4.62 2.81 18.04
CA ARG A 189 -3.52 2.49 17.08
C ARG A 189 -3.90 1.50 16.01
N ILE A 190 -4.98 0.75 16.17
CA ILE A 190 -5.41 -0.25 15.18
C ILE A 190 -6.31 0.44 14.17
N PHE A 191 -5.99 0.28 12.89
CA PHE A 191 -6.81 0.77 11.81
C PHE A 191 -7.07 -0.33 10.77
N ARG A 192 -8.20 -0.23 10.12
CA ARG A 192 -8.55 -1.09 8.98
C ARG A 192 -8.45 -0.29 7.70
N CYS A 193 -7.71 -0.85 6.74
CA CYS A 193 -7.64 -0.33 5.39
C CYS A 193 -8.45 -1.22 4.46
N ARG A 194 -9.30 -0.61 3.65
CA ARG A 194 -9.97 -1.29 2.55
C ARG A 194 -9.29 -0.91 1.25
N ILE A 195 -9.03 -1.92 0.44
CA ILE A 195 -8.55 -1.78 -0.93
C ILE A 195 -9.71 -2.13 -1.84
N GLU A 196 -10.04 -1.24 -2.76
CA GLU A 196 -11.04 -1.45 -3.81
C GLU A 196 -10.31 -1.49 -5.16
N VAL A 197 -10.41 -2.61 -5.88
CA VAL A 197 -9.80 -2.76 -7.19
C VAL A 197 -10.73 -2.20 -8.26
N LEU A 198 -10.31 -1.08 -8.84
CA LEU A 198 -11.05 -0.33 -9.84
C LEU A 198 -10.84 -0.89 -11.25
N LYS A 199 -9.67 -1.48 -11.49
CA LYS A 199 -9.29 -2.09 -12.77
C LYS A 199 -8.36 -3.25 -12.51
N ASP A 200 -8.61 -4.38 -13.14
CA ASP A 200 -7.67 -5.51 -13.18
C ASP A 200 -7.81 -6.22 -14.53
N LYS A 201 -6.74 -6.18 -15.34
CA LYS A 201 -6.72 -6.78 -16.67
C LYS A 201 -6.63 -8.32 -16.64
N HIS A 202 -6.27 -8.90 -15.49
CA HIS A 202 -6.12 -10.37 -15.36
C HIS A 202 -7.38 -11.02 -14.76
N ARG A 203 -8.05 -10.39 -13.81
CA ARG A 203 -9.15 -10.97 -13.04
C ARG A 203 -10.48 -10.22 -13.19
N GLY A 204 -10.45 -9.07 -13.85
CA GLY A 204 -11.58 -8.14 -13.88
C GLY A 204 -11.65 -7.22 -12.65
N PRO A 205 -12.38 -6.10 -12.73
CA PRO A 205 -12.54 -5.15 -11.64
C PRO A 205 -13.53 -5.65 -10.56
N GLY A 206 -13.57 -4.94 -9.43
CA GLY A 206 -14.63 -5.07 -8.43
C GLY A 206 -14.31 -5.98 -7.25
N TRP A 207 -13.14 -6.62 -7.20
CA TRP A 207 -12.73 -7.30 -5.98
C TRP A 207 -12.12 -6.32 -4.96
N SER A 208 -12.19 -6.69 -3.71
CA SER A 208 -11.66 -5.89 -2.61
C SER A 208 -10.88 -6.73 -1.62
N HIS A 209 -9.99 -6.07 -0.88
CA HIS A 209 -9.23 -6.69 0.19
C HIS A 209 -9.30 -5.81 1.45
N MET A 210 -9.24 -6.44 2.62
CA MET A 210 -9.24 -5.76 3.90
C MET A 210 -7.97 -6.11 4.66
N GLU A 211 -7.24 -5.09 5.08
CA GLU A 211 -6.03 -5.27 5.88
C GLU A 211 -6.15 -4.53 7.21
N VAL A 212 -5.64 -5.15 8.27
CA VAL A 212 -5.55 -4.53 9.58
C VAL A 212 -4.12 -4.05 9.79
N GLY A 213 -3.96 -2.76 9.97
CA GLY A 213 -2.69 -2.11 10.27
C GLY A 213 -2.63 -1.61 11.71
N ARG A 214 -1.41 -1.42 12.19
CA ARG A 214 -1.13 -0.73 13.45
C ARG A 214 -0.37 0.56 13.14
N GLY A 215 -0.82 1.66 13.70
CA GLY A 215 -0.13 2.94 13.58
C GLY A 215 1.09 3.02 14.50
N PRO A 216 1.97 4.02 14.26
CA PRO A 216 3.20 4.18 15.01
C PRO A 216 2.96 4.41 16.49
N ASP A 217 3.93 3.98 17.30
CA ASP A 217 3.96 4.21 18.73
C ASP A 217 4.26 5.71 19.00
N GLY A 218 3.42 6.37 19.77
CA GLY A 218 3.64 7.77 20.17
C GLY A 218 2.70 8.82 19.58
N LEU A 219 1.88 8.45 18.60
CA LEU A 219 0.77 9.31 18.15
C LEU A 219 -0.52 8.89 18.88
N CYS A 220 -0.76 9.51 20.03
CA CYS A 220 -2.01 9.38 20.82
C CYS A 220 -2.85 10.62 20.63
#